data_1c2cafef4940f5e40b1ee84316c1ee68
#
_entry.id   1c2cafef4940f5e40b1ee84316c1ee68
#
_cell.length_a   1.000
_cell.length_b   1.000
_cell.length_c   1.000
_cell.angle_alpha   90.00
_cell.angle_beta   90.00
_cell.angle_gamma   90.00
#
_symmetry.space_group_name_H-M   'P 1'
#
loop_
_entity.id
_entity.type
_entity.pdbx_description
1 polymer ?
#
loop_
_entity_poly.entity_id
_entity_poly.type
_entity_poly.pdbx_seq_one_letter_code
_entity_poly.pdbx_strand_id
1 'polypeptide(L)'
;MRISKKKNTNLNRRTAQRESYDLVLIVCEGQETEPNYLESLREHEDLSSVNVVITGESHSDPISVVNHAIKIYEERANEKNPSTLFDKVYCLIDRDEHAKFDAAVHKANTYTYKAKRNILTIVRSYPCFEYWYLCHFKYSRAGIHKIGSKTAGDACTSLLNPLWQTIFGTKYTKNQSNVYPKLAHLIQIALTNSKRALQDTESSSDMNPSTEVHLLVEYLLNIKNSPTKK
;
A
#
# COMPACT_ATOMS: atom_id res chain seq x y z
N MET A 1 -49.15 33.28 -19.97
CA MET A 1 -47.70 33.20 -20.04
C MET A 1 -47.17 32.74 -18.68
N ARG A 2 -46.85 31.44 -18.51
CA ARG A 2 -46.38 30.90 -17.24
C ARG A 2 -44.86 30.80 -17.28
N ILE A 3 -44.17 31.54 -16.41
CA ILE A 3 -42.73 31.55 -16.30
C ILE A 3 -42.36 30.35 -15.39
N SER A 4 -41.66 29.36 -15.99
CA SER A 4 -41.11 28.21 -15.31
C SER A 4 -39.89 28.65 -14.48
N LYS A 5 -39.95 28.50 -13.15
CA LYS A 5 -38.81 28.68 -12.25
C LYS A 5 -37.86 27.50 -12.41
N LYS A 6 -36.65 27.77 -12.95
CA LYS A 6 -35.51 26.82 -12.91
C LYS A 6 -35.17 26.52 -11.44
N LYS A 7 -35.30 25.27 -11.02
CA LYS A 7 -34.74 24.78 -9.75
C LYS A 7 -33.21 24.80 -9.86
N ASN A 8 -32.58 25.69 -9.12
CA ASN A 8 -31.14 25.66 -8.86
C ASN A 8 -30.86 24.47 -7.96
N THR A 9 -30.41 23.35 -8.50
CA THR A 9 -29.84 22.25 -7.74
C THR A 9 -28.38 22.62 -7.37
N ASN A 10 -28.22 23.26 -6.22
CA ASN A 10 -26.92 23.38 -5.56
C ASN A 10 -26.45 21.96 -5.18
N LEU A 11 -25.67 21.36 -6.05
CA LEU A 11 -24.81 20.22 -5.73
C LEU A 11 -23.73 20.74 -4.79
N ASN A 12 -24.00 20.72 -3.48
CA ASN A 12 -22.99 20.88 -2.46
C ASN A 12 -22.00 19.72 -2.62
N ARG A 13 -20.87 19.97 -3.32
CA ARG A 13 -19.70 19.11 -3.24
C ARG A 13 -19.33 19.02 -1.75
N ARG A 14 -19.61 17.89 -1.13
CA ARG A 14 -19.10 17.60 0.21
C ARG A 14 -17.59 17.69 0.14
N THR A 15 -17.03 18.73 0.73
CA THR A 15 -15.58 18.81 0.96
C THR A 15 -15.23 17.64 1.87
N ALA A 16 -14.28 16.79 1.46
CA ALA A 16 -13.82 15.69 2.27
C ALA A 16 -13.34 16.26 3.62
N GLN A 17 -13.92 15.77 4.72
CA GLN A 17 -13.57 16.18 6.08
C GLN A 17 -12.71 15.12 6.73
N ARG A 18 -11.86 15.55 7.69
CA ARG A 18 -11.08 14.63 8.51
C ARG A 18 -12.01 13.82 9.42
N GLU A 19 -11.85 12.52 9.39
CA GLU A 19 -12.55 11.57 10.27
C GLU A 19 -11.82 11.42 11.62
N SER A 20 -12.47 10.74 12.58
CA SER A 20 -11.97 10.55 13.95
C SER A 20 -10.95 9.41 14.11
N TYR A 21 -10.32 8.94 13.04
CA TYR A 21 -9.27 7.93 13.06
C TYR A 21 -7.92 8.48 12.57
N ASP A 22 -6.88 7.68 12.67
CA ASP A 22 -5.49 8.08 12.39
C ASP A 22 -5.34 8.78 11.03
N LEU A 23 -4.43 9.76 10.99
CA LEU A 23 -3.96 10.39 9.77
C LEU A 23 -2.75 9.62 9.25
N VAL A 24 -2.90 8.97 8.11
CA VAL A 24 -1.95 8.00 7.57
C VAL A 24 -1.36 8.50 6.26
N LEU A 25 -0.05 8.44 6.13
CA LEU A 25 0.67 8.62 4.87
C LEU A 25 1.17 7.24 4.40
N ILE A 26 0.92 6.93 3.13
CA ILE A 26 1.40 5.72 2.47
C ILE A 26 2.18 6.15 1.22
N VAL A 27 3.47 5.84 1.20
CA VAL A 27 4.37 6.15 0.08
C VAL A 27 4.76 4.84 -0.59
N CYS A 28 4.45 4.74 -1.88
CA CYS A 28 4.68 3.56 -2.69
C CYS A 28 5.91 3.74 -3.58
N GLU A 29 6.60 2.64 -3.90
CA GLU A 29 7.73 2.64 -4.83
C GLU A 29 7.24 2.80 -6.28
N GLY A 30 6.19 2.07 -6.66
CA GLY A 30 5.57 2.14 -7.97
C GLY A 30 4.56 3.28 -8.09
N GLN A 31 4.30 3.69 -9.35
CA GLN A 31 3.29 4.70 -9.66
C GLN A 31 1.91 4.11 -9.99
N GLU A 32 1.83 2.80 -10.20
CA GLU A 32 0.63 2.13 -10.71
C GLU A 32 0.13 1.02 -9.77
N THR A 33 0.89 -0.05 -9.59
CA THR A 33 0.42 -1.29 -8.94
C THR A 33 -0.07 -1.05 -7.51
N GLU A 34 0.81 -0.54 -6.64
CA GLU A 34 0.53 -0.31 -5.23
C GLU A 34 -0.48 0.82 -5.03
N PRO A 35 -0.31 2.03 -5.66
CA PRO A 35 -1.29 3.09 -5.51
C PRO A 35 -2.67 2.68 -6.00
N ASN A 36 -2.80 2.04 -7.17
CA ASN A 36 -4.09 1.60 -7.71
C ASN A 36 -4.82 0.62 -6.76
N TYR A 37 -4.07 -0.30 -6.15
CA TYR A 37 -4.64 -1.23 -5.17
C TYR A 37 -5.12 -0.50 -3.91
N LEU A 38 -4.26 0.34 -3.32
CA LEU A 38 -4.55 1.03 -2.07
C LEU A 38 -5.63 2.10 -2.23
N GLU A 39 -5.65 2.83 -3.35
CA GLU A 39 -6.71 3.78 -3.68
C GLU A 39 -8.05 3.08 -3.81
N SER A 40 -8.10 1.95 -4.54
CA SER A 40 -9.32 1.17 -4.68
C SER A 40 -9.77 0.51 -3.37
N LEU A 41 -8.84 0.16 -2.47
CA LEU A 41 -9.15 -0.28 -1.11
C LEU A 41 -9.76 0.88 -0.30
N ARG A 42 -9.11 2.05 -0.31
CA ARG A 42 -9.58 3.24 0.39
C ARG A 42 -11.01 3.60 -0.02
N GLU A 43 -11.30 3.59 -1.33
CA GLU A 43 -12.62 3.88 -1.88
C GLU A 43 -13.65 2.82 -1.49
N HIS A 44 -13.30 1.53 -1.63
CA HIS A 44 -14.20 0.40 -1.33
C HIS A 44 -14.58 0.34 0.16
N GLU A 45 -13.61 0.60 1.04
CA GLU A 45 -13.81 0.61 2.50
C GLU A 45 -14.31 1.96 3.04
N ASP A 46 -14.64 2.91 2.14
CA ASP A 46 -15.12 4.25 2.49
C ASP A 46 -14.21 4.94 3.51
N LEU A 47 -12.89 4.91 3.27
CA LEU A 47 -11.91 5.63 4.09
C LEU A 47 -11.70 7.04 3.55
N SER A 48 -11.63 8.02 4.46
CA SER A 48 -11.44 9.43 4.10
C SER A 48 -10.11 9.66 3.39
N SER A 49 -10.11 10.29 2.21
CA SER A 49 -8.91 10.70 1.50
C SER A 49 -8.10 11.79 2.21
N VAL A 50 -8.69 12.47 3.20
CA VAL A 50 -7.99 13.41 4.08
C VAL A 50 -7.18 12.66 5.13
N ASN A 51 -7.70 11.53 5.62
CA ASN A 51 -7.03 10.71 6.64
C ASN A 51 -6.04 9.71 6.05
N VAL A 52 -6.31 9.14 4.88
CA VAL A 52 -5.43 8.16 4.23
C VAL A 52 -4.89 8.75 2.93
N VAL A 53 -3.67 9.27 3.00
CA VAL A 53 -2.95 9.88 1.87
C VAL A 53 -2.05 8.83 1.24
N ILE A 54 -2.20 8.61 -0.06
CA ILE A 54 -1.43 7.62 -0.84
C ILE A 54 -0.69 8.37 -1.94
N THR A 55 0.58 8.03 -2.15
CA THR A 55 1.41 8.60 -3.23
C THR A 55 2.37 7.58 -3.80
N GLY A 56 2.55 7.58 -5.11
CA GLY A 56 3.56 6.83 -5.86
C GLY A 56 4.59 7.74 -6.54
N GLU A 57 4.71 9.00 -6.11
CA GLU A 57 5.59 9.99 -6.76
C GLU A 57 7.07 9.91 -6.32
N SER A 58 7.45 8.84 -5.63
CA SER A 58 8.74 8.73 -4.94
C SER A 58 9.94 8.38 -5.81
N HIS A 59 9.79 8.17 -7.11
CA HIS A 59 10.76 7.48 -7.98
C HIS A 59 10.94 5.98 -7.64
N SER A 60 11.33 5.17 -8.61
CA SER A 60 11.35 3.70 -8.55
C SER A 60 12.59 3.13 -7.87
N ASP A 61 12.93 3.58 -6.67
CA ASP A 61 13.97 2.94 -5.84
C ASP A 61 13.66 3.10 -4.33
N PRO A 62 13.97 2.08 -3.50
CA PRO A 62 13.59 2.01 -2.08
C PRO A 62 14.02 3.21 -1.25
N ILE A 63 15.22 3.76 -1.49
CA ILE A 63 15.72 4.91 -0.70
C ILE A 63 14.98 6.20 -1.04
N SER A 64 14.53 6.35 -2.29
CA SER A 64 13.74 7.50 -2.72
C SER A 64 12.35 7.48 -2.10
N VAL A 65 11.74 6.31 -1.90
CA VAL A 65 10.47 6.15 -1.16
C VAL A 65 10.62 6.71 0.26
N VAL A 66 11.67 6.28 0.98
CA VAL A 66 11.93 6.73 2.35
C VAL A 66 12.21 8.24 2.40
N ASN A 67 13.02 8.76 1.46
CA ASN A 67 13.32 10.19 1.38
C ASN A 67 12.05 11.02 1.13
N HIS A 68 11.19 10.56 0.24
CA HIS A 68 9.93 11.23 -0.09
C HIS A 68 8.98 11.23 1.12
N ALA A 69 8.86 10.10 1.82
CA ALA A 69 8.08 10.00 3.05
C ALA A 69 8.57 10.97 4.14
N ILE A 70 9.88 11.05 4.34
CA ILE A 70 10.50 12.00 5.29
C ILE A 70 10.16 13.43 4.89
N LYS A 71 10.34 13.79 3.62
CA LYS A 71 10.04 15.13 3.11
C LYS A 71 8.59 15.53 3.39
N ILE A 72 7.63 14.70 3.00
CA ILE A 72 6.19 14.98 3.23
C ILE A 72 5.89 15.09 4.72
N TYR A 73 6.46 14.20 5.54
CA TYR A 73 6.27 14.24 6.99
C TYR A 73 6.80 15.55 7.61
N GLU A 74 8.01 15.97 7.22
CA GLU A 74 8.64 17.20 7.74
C GLU A 74 7.92 18.46 7.26
N GLU A 75 7.49 18.51 5.99
CA GLU A 75 6.67 19.61 5.47
C GLU A 75 5.39 19.76 6.29
N ARG A 76 4.68 18.65 6.53
CA ARG A 76 3.46 18.64 7.35
C ARG A 76 3.73 18.99 8.81
N ALA A 77 4.84 18.53 9.38
CA ALA A 77 5.24 18.82 10.76
C ALA A 77 5.63 20.28 10.99
N ASN A 78 5.98 20.99 9.94
CA ASN A 78 6.31 22.44 9.98
C ASN A 78 5.08 23.33 9.74
N GLU A 79 3.93 22.77 9.41
CA GLU A 79 2.66 23.52 9.36
C GLU A 79 2.29 24.02 10.76
N LYS A 80 1.61 25.18 10.82
CA LYS A 80 1.22 25.80 12.11
C LYS A 80 0.16 24.99 12.88
N ASN A 81 -0.51 24.05 12.20
CA ASN A 81 -1.59 23.26 12.79
C ASN A 81 -1.10 21.86 13.18
N PRO A 82 -0.88 21.56 14.48
CA PRO A 82 -0.43 20.24 14.93
C PRO A 82 -1.40 19.10 14.60
N SER A 83 -2.68 19.42 14.39
CA SER A 83 -3.69 18.40 14.07
C SER A 83 -3.58 17.83 12.66
N THR A 84 -2.68 18.36 11.83
CA THR A 84 -2.42 17.87 10.46
C THR A 84 -1.27 16.88 10.39
N LEU A 85 -0.52 16.65 11.48
CA LEU A 85 0.61 15.72 11.50
C LEU A 85 0.14 14.27 11.33
N PHE A 86 0.86 13.51 10.52
CA PHE A 86 0.57 12.09 10.35
C PHE A 86 0.82 11.29 11.63
N ASP A 87 -0.16 10.45 11.98
CA ASP A 87 -0.06 9.52 13.09
C ASP A 87 0.79 8.31 12.70
N LYS A 88 0.69 7.86 11.44
CA LYS A 88 1.40 6.73 10.85
C LYS A 88 1.93 7.07 9.47
N VAL A 89 3.14 6.60 9.17
CA VAL A 89 3.76 6.72 7.85
C VAL A 89 4.26 5.36 7.42
N TYR A 90 3.74 4.87 6.29
CA TYR A 90 4.14 3.61 5.70
C TYR A 90 4.93 3.85 4.41
N CYS A 91 6.02 3.09 4.24
CA CYS A 91 6.83 3.08 3.03
C CYS A 91 6.78 1.66 2.45
N LEU A 92 6.14 1.49 1.29
CA LEU A 92 6.10 0.22 0.57
C LEU A 92 7.31 0.12 -0.33
N ILE A 93 8.10 -0.93 -0.16
CA ILE A 93 9.31 -1.17 -0.95
C ILE A 93 9.41 -2.64 -1.35
N ASP A 94 9.87 -2.85 -2.58
CA ASP A 94 10.13 -4.16 -3.14
C ASP A 94 11.61 -4.54 -2.98
N ARG A 95 11.87 -5.80 -2.61
CA ARG A 95 13.26 -6.26 -2.49
C ARG A 95 13.94 -6.34 -3.84
N ASP A 96 13.24 -6.68 -4.88
CA ASP A 96 13.75 -6.88 -6.23
C ASP A 96 15.31 -6.82 -6.29
N GLU A 97 15.98 -6.58 -7.38
CA GLU A 97 17.45 -6.52 -7.42
C GLU A 97 18.05 -5.17 -6.93
N HIS A 98 17.29 -4.37 -6.15
CA HIS A 98 17.72 -3.04 -5.71
C HIS A 98 18.83 -3.07 -4.64
N ALA A 99 20.04 -2.63 -5.01
CA ALA A 99 21.17 -2.52 -4.09
C ALA A 99 20.94 -1.58 -2.89
N LYS A 100 19.96 -0.66 -2.97
CA LYS A 100 19.68 0.33 -1.93
C LYS A 100 18.60 -0.10 -0.93
N PHE A 101 18.08 -1.32 -1.03
CA PHE A 101 17.01 -1.80 -0.16
C PHE A 101 17.40 -1.74 1.32
N ASP A 102 18.54 -2.34 1.68
CA ASP A 102 18.98 -2.38 3.08
C ASP A 102 19.29 -0.98 3.63
N ALA A 103 19.82 -0.09 2.78
CA ALA A 103 20.03 1.32 3.14
C ALA A 103 18.71 2.05 3.41
N ALA A 104 17.65 1.76 2.64
CA ALA A 104 16.30 2.30 2.85
C ALA A 104 15.71 1.85 4.19
N VAL A 105 15.80 0.55 4.49
CA VAL A 105 15.35 -0.02 5.77
C VAL A 105 16.11 0.59 6.94
N HIS A 106 17.43 0.66 6.85
CA HIS A 106 18.26 1.28 7.89
C HIS A 106 17.87 2.74 8.12
N LYS A 107 17.73 3.52 7.04
CA LYS A 107 17.36 4.94 7.13
C LYS A 107 16.00 5.13 7.78
N ALA A 108 14.99 4.35 7.41
CA ALA A 108 13.66 4.45 8.01
C ALA A 108 13.68 4.12 9.52
N ASN A 109 14.39 3.05 9.90
CA ASN A 109 14.50 2.62 11.30
C ASN A 109 15.28 3.59 12.19
N THR A 110 16.21 4.35 11.63
CA THR A 110 17.05 5.31 12.38
C THR A 110 16.53 6.73 12.30
N TYR A 111 15.54 7.01 11.46
CA TYR A 111 14.98 8.35 11.31
C TYR A 111 14.31 8.84 12.59
N THR A 112 14.65 10.06 12.96
CA THR A 112 14.08 10.76 14.13
C THR A 112 13.72 12.20 13.77
N TYR A 113 12.62 12.69 14.32
CA TYR A 113 12.21 14.09 14.17
C TYR A 113 11.79 14.66 15.52
N LYS A 114 12.45 15.76 15.99
CA LYS A 114 12.19 16.40 17.29
C LYS A 114 12.05 15.37 18.42
N ALA A 115 13.04 14.47 18.56
CA ALA A 115 13.12 13.39 19.54
C ALA A 115 12.04 12.25 19.38
N LYS A 116 11.10 12.36 18.44
CA LYS A 116 10.17 11.29 18.08
C LYS A 116 10.92 10.22 17.25
N ARG A 117 10.74 8.96 17.62
CA ARG A 117 11.34 7.80 16.95
C ARG A 117 10.25 6.91 16.33
N ASN A 118 10.64 5.95 15.50
CA ASN A 118 9.74 4.97 14.88
C ASN A 118 8.58 5.64 14.15
N ILE A 119 8.89 6.71 13.40
CA ILE A 119 7.91 7.48 12.63
C ILE A 119 7.50 6.72 11.38
N LEU A 120 8.50 6.10 10.71
CA LEU A 120 8.31 5.39 9.46
C LEU A 120 8.19 3.90 9.73
N THR A 121 7.26 3.25 9.05
CA THR A 121 7.10 1.79 9.03
C THR A 121 7.36 1.31 7.61
N ILE A 122 8.36 0.46 7.43
CA ILE A 122 8.60 -0.19 6.14
C ILE A 122 7.65 -1.35 5.98
N VAL A 123 7.08 -1.47 4.79
CA VAL A 123 6.26 -2.61 4.34
C VAL A 123 6.98 -3.24 3.15
N ARG A 124 7.56 -4.40 3.39
CA ARG A 124 8.46 -5.07 2.44
C ARG A 124 7.71 -6.11 1.62
N SER A 125 8.08 -6.24 0.34
CA SER A 125 7.70 -7.38 -0.49
C SER A 125 8.94 -8.06 -1.08
N TYR A 126 8.90 -9.37 -1.13
CA TYR A 126 9.93 -10.24 -1.68
C TYR A 126 9.30 -11.21 -2.68
N PRO A 127 9.58 -11.12 -3.98
CA PRO A 127 10.45 -10.10 -4.60
C PRO A 127 9.72 -8.78 -4.87
N CYS A 128 8.38 -8.77 -4.99
CA CYS A 128 7.60 -7.63 -5.46
C CYS A 128 6.16 -7.65 -4.91
N PHE A 129 5.46 -6.53 -5.07
CA PHE A 129 4.09 -6.35 -4.60
C PHE A 129 3.10 -7.37 -5.19
N GLU A 130 3.30 -7.84 -6.41
CA GLU A 130 2.40 -8.83 -7.04
C GLU A 130 2.34 -10.16 -6.29
N TYR A 131 3.31 -10.46 -5.42
CA TYR A 131 3.20 -11.61 -4.52
C TYR A 131 2.02 -11.47 -3.54
N TRP A 132 1.68 -10.25 -3.11
CA TRP A 132 0.46 -10.00 -2.36
C TRP A 132 -0.79 -10.42 -3.14
N TYR A 133 -0.85 -10.11 -4.44
CA TYR A 133 -1.97 -10.58 -5.27
C TYR A 133 -2.01 -12.10 -5.36
N LEU A 134 -0.86 -12.76 -5.51
CA LEU A 134 -0.79 -14.22 -5.55
C LEU A 134 -1.33 -14.86 -4.27
N CYS A 135 -1.12 -14.23 -3.11
CA CYS A 135 -1.64 -14.71 -1.83
C CYS A 135 -3.17 -14.79 -1.78
N HIS A 136 -3.92 -14.05 -2.59
CA HIS A 136 -5.38 -14.17 -2.67
C HIS A 136 -5.84 -15.50 -3.26
N PHE A 137 -5.01 -16.16 -4.05
CA PHE A 137 -5.35 -17.37 -4.77
C PHE A 137 -4.75 -18.62 -4.18
N LYS A 138 -3.52 -18.54 -3.68
CA LYS A 138 -2.80 -19.68 -3.14
C LYS A 138 -1.69 -19.29 -2.20
N TYR A 139 -1.39 -20.19 -1.26
CA TYR A 139 -0.15 -20.18 -0.51
C TYR A 139 0.98 -20.78 -1.37
N SER A 140 2.15 -20.16 -1.38
CA SER A 140 3.36 -20.72 -2.02
C SER A 140 4.62 -20.08 -1.40
N ARG A 141 5.62 -20.92 -1.10
CA ARG A 141 6.98 -20.54 -0.71
C ARG A 141 8.02 -20.94 -1.78
N ALA A 142 7.55 -21.34 -2.98
CA ALA A 142 8.46 -21.58 -4.09
C ALA A 142 9.13 -20.25 -4.49
N GLY A 143 10.47 -20.21 -4.43
CA GLY A 143 11.25 -19.00 -4.74
C GLY A 143 10.90 -18.40 -6.10
N ILE A 144 10.75 -17.08 -6.14
CA ILE A 144 10.41 -16.34 -7.35
C ILE A 144 11.64 -15.53 -7.75
N HIS A 145 12.32 -15.97 -8.80
CA HIS A 145 13.59 -15.40 -9.24
C HIS A 145 13.49 -14.93 -10.69
N LYS A 146 14.46 -14.09 -11.06
CA LYS A 146 14.72 -13.70 -12.43
C LYS A 146 14.93 -14.92 -13.32
N ILE A 147 14.32 -14.95 -14.49
CA ILE A 147 14.44 -16.03 -15.47
C ILE A 147 14.85 -15.43 -16.82
N GLY A 148 16.12 -15.60 -17.20
CA GLY A 148 16.65 -15.00 -18.42
C GLY A 148 16.59 -13.48 -18.38
N SER A 149 15.89 -12.85 -19.32
CA SER A 149 15.68 -11.39 -19.39
C SER A 149 14.49 -10.90 -18.56
N LYS A 150 13.66 -11.80 -17.99
CA LYS A 150 12.50 -11.44 -17.20
C LYS A 150 12.91 -11.14 -15.75
N THR A 151 12.47 -10.03 -15.21
CA THR A 151 12.64 -9.69 -13.79
C THR A 151 11.91 -10.66 -12.87
N ALA A 152 12.21 -10.64 -11.58
CA ALA A 152 11.48 -11.43 -10.59
C ALA A 152 9.99 -10.99 -10.53
N GLY A 153 9.70 -9.71 -10.71
CA GLY A 153 8.33 -9.19 -10.84
C GLY A 153 7.58 -9.76 -12.06
N ASP A 154 8.26 -9.89 -13.22
CA ASP A 154 7.67 -10.53 -14.40
C ASP A 154 7.41 -12.03 -14.17
N ALA A 155 8.30 -12.71 -13.44
CA ALA A 155 8.12 -14.10 -13.05
C ALA A 155 6.90 -14.24 -12.11
N CYS A 156 6.74 -13.36 -11.13
CA CYS A 156 5.58 -13.32 -10.24
C CYS A 156 4.28 -13.08 -11.01
N THR A 157 4.27 -12.10 -11.91
CA THR A 157 3.13 -11.82 -12.80
C THR A 157 2.79 -13.03 -13.69
N SER A 158 3.79 -13.77 -14.15
CA SER A 158 3.58 -14.99 -14.93
C SER A 158 2.91 -16.11 -14.12
N LEU A 159 3.16 -16.19 -12.81
CA LEU A 159 2.49 -17.11 -11.88
C LEU A 159 1.07 -16.65 -11.54
N LEU A 160 0.84 -15.35 -11.45
CA LEU A 160 -0.44 -14.74 -11.12
C LEU A 160 -1.45 -14.88 -12.27
N ASN A 161 -1.01 -14.66 -13.50
CA ASN A 161 -1.88 -14.54 -14.66
C ASN A 161 -2.83 -15.73 -14.91
N PRO A 162 -2.40 -17.01 -14.81
CA PRO A 162 -3.32 -18.13 -14.99
C PRO A 162 -4.45 -18.14 -13.95
N LEU A 163 -4.13 -17.83 -12.69
CA LEU A 163 -5.09 -17.79 -11.60
C LEU A 163 -6.06 -16.62 -11.76
N TRP A 164 -5.53 -15.44 -12.09
CA TRP A 164 -6.32 -14.25 -12.37
C TRP A 164 -7.29 -14.47 -13.55
N GLN A 165 -6.80 -15.03 -14.65
CA GLN A 165 -7.61 -15.28 -15.84
C GLN A 165 -8.72 -16.31 -15.58
N THR A 166 -8.46 -17.33 -14.76
CA THR A 166 -9.47 -18.33 -14.39
C THR A 166 -10.65 -17.70 -13.65
N ILE A 167 -10.40 -16.73 -12.79
CA ILE A 167 -11.44 -16.12 -11.95
C ILE A 167 -12.09 -14.91 -12.63
N PHE A 168 -11.30 -14.08 -13.32
CA PHE A 168 -11.79 -12.80 -13.85
C PHE A 168 -11.93 -12.77 -15.38
N GLY A 169 -11.57 -13.85 -16.10
CA GLY A 169 -11.67 -13.95 -17.56
C GLY A 169 -10.66 -13.09 -18.34
N THR A 170 -9.81 -12.31 -17.66
CA THR A 170 -8.82 -11.42 -18.28
C THR A 170 -7.45 -11.63 -17.65
N LYS A 171 -6.37 -11.19 -18.31
CA LYS A 171 -5.03 -11.17 -17.71
C LYS A 171 -4.90 -9.97 -16.78
N TYR A 172 -4.09 -10.12 -15.73
CA TYR A 172 -3.65 -9.03 -14.90
C TYR A 172 -2.66 -8.12 -15.66
N THR A 173 -2.77 -6.81 -15.44
CA THR A 173 -1.84 -5.80 -15.92
C THR A 173 -1.53 -4.82 -14.79
N LYS A 174 -0.29 -4.32 -14.71
CA LYS A 174 0.18 -3.44 -13.59
C LYS A 174 -0.63 -2.15 -13.47
N ASN A 175 -1.08 -1.58 -14.59
CA ASN A 175 -1.88 -0.35 -14.65
C ASN A 175 -3.38 -0.57 -14.41
N GLN A 176 -3.79 -1.78 -13.96
CA GLN A 176 -5.20 -2.07 -13.74
C GLN A 176 -5.73 -1.29 -12.54
N SER A 177 -6.77 -0.50 -12.75
CA SER A 177 -7.54 0.16 -11.70
C SER A 177 -8.57 -0.76 -11.06
N ASN A 178 -9.12 -0.35 -9.92
CA ASN A 178 -10.18 -1.09 -9.20
C ASN A 178 -9.83 -2.56 -8.91
N VAL A 179 -8.59 -2.79 -8.49
CA VAL A 179 -8.08 -4.14 -8.20
C VAL A 179 -8.66 -4.69 -6.90
N TYR A 180 -8.66 -3.89 -5.83
CA TYR A 180 -9.12 -4.33 -4.52
C TYR A 180 -10.59 -4.83 -4.54
N PRO A 181 -11.58 -4.15 -5.12
CA PRO A 181 -12.96 -4.64 -5.17
C PRO A 181 -13.10 -6.03 -5.79
N LYS A 182 -12.26 -6.35 -6.78
CA LYS A 182 -12.23 -7.69 -7.40
C LYS A 182 -11.71 -8.75 -6.43
N LEU A 183 -10.73 -8.39 -5.59
CA LEU A 183 -10.05 -9.29 -4.65
C LEU A 183 -10.67 -9.31 -3.26
N ALA A 184 -11.55 -8.37 -2.91
CA ALA A 184 -12.09 -8.18 -1.57
C ALA A 184 -12.72 -9.46 -0.98
N HIS A 185 -13.42 -10.25 -1.80
CA HIS A 185 -14.02 -11.52 -1.35
C HIS A 185 -12.98 -12.61 -1.02
N LEU A 186 -11.72 -12.46 -1.45
CA LEU A 186 -10.60 -13.36 -1.19
C LEU A 186 -9.66 -12.80 -0.10
N ILE A 187 -9.95 -11.66 0.49
CA ILE A 187 -9.04 -10.95 1.40
C ILE A 187 -8.59 -11.81 2.60
N GLN A 188 -9.49 -12.60 3.18
CA GLN A 188 -9.14 -13.45 4.32
C GLN A 188 -8.15 -14.57 3.94
N ILE A 189 -8.24 -15.07 2.71
CA ILE A 189 -7.29 -16.04 2.15
C ILE A 189 -5.92 -15.37 2.00
N ALA A 190 -5.89 -14.17 1.44
CA ALA A 190 -4.64 -13.42 1.27
C ALA A 190 -3.95 -13.12 2.60
N LEU A 191 -4.70 -12.64 3.60
CA LEU A 191 -4.19 -12.37 4.94
C LEU A 191 -3.59 -13.64 5.57
N THR A 192 -4.30 -14.77 5.48
CA THR A 192 -3.84 -16.06 6.02
C THR A 192 -2.56 -16.54 5.30
N ASN A 193 -2.56 -16.53 3.97
CA ASN A 193 -1.44 -17.01 3.16
C ASN A 193 -0.19 -16.14 3.34
N SER A 194 -0.36 -14.82 3.36
CA SER A 194 0.74 -13.88 3.53
C SER A 194 1.36 -13.96 4.93
N LYS A 195 0.54 -14.05 5.99
CA LYS A 195 1.01 -14.28 7.37
C LYS A 195 1.82 -15.55 7.47
N ARG A 196 1.28 -16.65 6.95
CA ARG A 196 1.98 -17.93 6.94
C ARG A 196 3.30 -17.85 6.18
N ALA A 197 3.30 -17.21 4.99
CA ALA A 197 4.51 -17.06 4.21
C ALA A 197 5.58 -16.25 4.95
N LEU A 198 5.21 -15.21 5.67
CA LEU A 198 6.14 -14.43 6.49
C LEU A 198 6.66 -15.24 7.68
N GLN A 199 5.80 -15.97 8.39
CA GLN A 199 6.23 -16.85 9.50
C GLN A 199 7.21 -17.94 9.06
N ASP A 200 6.98 -18.54 7.89
CA ASP A 200 7.87 -19.58 7.36
C ASP A 200 9.26 -19.05 6.98
N THR A 201 9.44 -17.71 6.84
CA THR A 201 10.78 -17.11 6.64
C THR A 201 11.67 -17.29 7.87
N GLU A 202 11.11 -17.33 9.07
CA GLU A 202 11.86 -17.50 10.31
C GLU A 202 12.55 -18.86 10.36
N SER A 203 11.87 -19.91 9.85
CA SER A 203 12.41 -21.27 9.82
C SER A 203 13.35 -21.55 8.65
N SER A 204 13.09 -20.91 7.48
CA SER A 204 13.87 -21.13 6.26
C SER A 204 15.07 -20.20 6.09
N SER A 205 15.10 -19.09 6.84
CA SER A 205 16.05 -17.97 6.65
C SER A 205 16.03 -17.37 5.22
N ASP A 206 14.99 -17.69 4.44
CA ASP A 206 14.79 -17.18 3.09
C ASP A 206 13.52 -16.33 3.05
N MET A 207 13.66 -15.05 2.71
CA MET A 207 12.54 -14.11 2.60
C MET A 207 11.74 -14.26 1.31
N ASN A 208 12.28 -14.92 0.28
CA ASN A 208 11.65 -15.00 -1.04
C ASN A 208 10.88 -16.32 -1.25
N PRO A 209 9.54 -16.27 -1.51
CA PRO A 209 8.70 -15.09 -1.49
C PRO A 209 8.02 -14.84 -0.14
N SER A 210 7.88 -13.57 0.23
CA SER A 210 7.07 -13.13 1.37
C SER A 210 6.62 -11.67 1.18
N THR A 211 5.65 -11.21 1.97
CA THR A 211 5.26 -9.80 1.97
C THR A 211 4.66 -9.39 3.32
N GLU A 212 4.87 -8.15 3.70
CA GLU A 212 4.29 -7.51 4.89
C GLU A 212 3.03 -6.69 4.57
N VAL A 213 2.58 -6.67 3.31
CA VAL A 213 1.40 -5.89 2.87
C VAL A 213 0.17 -6.23 3.69
N HIS A 214 0.02 -7.48 4.15
CA HIS A 214 -1.08 -7.87 5.02
C HIS A 214 -1.15 -7.04 6.31
N LEU A 215 -0.02 -6.61 6.88
CA LEU A 215 0.00 -5.79 8.10
C LEU A 215 -0.63 -4.41 7.86
N LEU A 216 -0.31 -3.78 6.73
CA LEU A 216 -0.91 -2.52 6.32
C LEU A 216 -2.40 -2.69 6.00
N VAL A 217 -2.75 -3.73 5.23
CA VAL A 217 -4.15 -3.98 4.84
C VAL A 217 -5.02 -4.26 6.05
N GLU A 218 -4.59 -5.11 6.98
CA GLU A 218 -5.32 -5.36 8.24
C GLU A 218 -5.50 -4.08 9.06
N TYR A 219 -4.45 -3.25 9.13
CA TYR A 219 -4.54 -1.96 9.81
C TYR A 219 -5.59 -1.06 9.15
N LEU A 220 -5.59 -0.92 7.82
CA LEU A 220 -6.55 -0.10 7.10
C LEU A 220 -7.99 -0.60 7.25
N LEU A 221 -8.23 -1.92 7.17
CA LEU A 221 -9.53 -2.53 7.36
C LEU A 221 -10.11 -2.29 8.78
N ASN A 222 -9.24 -2.09 9.77
CA ASN A 222 -9.62 -1.87 11.16
C ASN A 222 -9.46 -0.41 11.62
N ILE A 223 -9.04 0.51 10.76
CA ILE A 223 -8.66 1.87 11.15
C ILE A 223 -9.82 2.64 11.80
N LYS A 224 -11.05 2.44 11.33
CA LYS A 224 -12.26 3.09 11.88
C LYS A 224 -12.59 2.61 13.30
N ASN A 225 -12.12 1.43 13.67
CA ASN A 225 -12.34 0.83 15.00
C ASN A 225 -11.25 1.23 16.01
N SER A 226 -10.17 1.87 15.54
CA SER A 226 -9.06 2.30 16.38
C SER A 226 -9.28 3.77 16.78
N PRO A 227 -9.67 4.06 18.04
CA PRO A 227 -9.85 5.45 18.46
C PRO A 227 -8.52 6.19 18.37
N THR A 228 -8.54 7.37 17.74
CA THR A 228 -7.41 8.31 17.77
C THR A 228 -6.97 8.55 19.20
N LYS A 229 -5.72 8.32 19.50
CA LYS A 229 -5.14 8.79 20.78
C LYS A 229 -5.22 10.30 20.79
N LYS A 230 -6.14 10.82 21.64
CA LYS A 230 -6.24 12.26 21.92
C LYS A 230 -5.00 12.72 22.66
#